data_5a5dd8d0e47cf2df01d40c9c5669977f
#
_entry.id   5a5dd8d0e47cf2df01d40c9c5669977f
#
_cell.length_a   1.000
_cell.length_b   1.000
_cell.length_c   1.000
_cell.angle_alpha   90.00
_cell.angle_beta   90.00
_cell.angle_gamma   90.00
#
_symmetry.space_group_name_H-M   'P 1'
#
loop_
_entity.id
_entity.type
_entity.pdbx_description
1 polymer ?
#
loop_
_entity_poly.entity_id
_entity_poly.type
_entity_poly.pdbx_seq_one_letter_code
_entity_poly.pdbx_strand_id
1 'polypeptide(L)'
;IAFSLNYAAYFAEIFRSGIQSIPVGQHEAAKILGYSRMQKFLRIITPQMIKRVLPAVTNESITLVKDTSLAFAISYIELFTETQMIAAAETSMLPYLAAAIFYYAFNLIVAGLMSLLEKKLNYYKI
;
A
#
# COMPACT_ATOMS: atom_id res chain seq x y z
N ILE A 1 -9.80 -11.17 -9.99
CA ILE A 1 -9.76 -10.22 -11.14
C ILE A 1 -10.30 -8.85 -10.72
N ALA A 2 -11.54 -8.73 -10.13
CA ALA A 2 -12.13 -7.44 -9.78
C ALA A 2 -11.24 -6.63 -8.81
N PHE A 3 -10.78 -7.22 -7.70
CA PHE A 3 -9.84 -6.59 -6.77
C PHE A 3 -8.54 -6.18 -7.46
N SER A 4 -7.98 -7.05 -8.30
CA SER A 4 -6.74 -6.73 -9.01
C SER A 4 -6.88 -5.53 -9.93
N LEU A 5 -7.98 -5.40 -10.65
CA LEU A 5 -8.25 -4.26 -11.53
C LEU A 5 -8.48 -2.98 -10.72
N ASN A 6 -9.29 -3.06 -9.65
CA ASN A 6 -9.57 -1.91 -8.80
C ASN A 6 -8.29 -1.37 -8.15
N TYR A 7 -7.51 -2.23 -7.50
CA TYR A 7 -6.26 -1.82 -6.86
C TYR A 7 -5.17 -1.41 -7.84
N ALA A 8 -5.14 -1.99 -9.06
CA ALA A 8 -4.24 -1.53 -10.11
C ALA A 8 -4.52 -0.06 -10.48
N ALA A 9 -5.80 0.36 -10.54
CA ALA A 9 -6.15 1.75 -10.79
C ALA A 9 -5.71 2.68 -9.65
N TYR A 10 -5.93 2.28 -8.39
CA TYR A 10 -5.47 3.04 -7.23
C TYR A 10 -3.95 3.19 -7.20
N PHE A 11 -3.21 2.10 -7.37
CA PHE A 11 -1.74 2.16 -7.41
C PHE A 11 -1.22 2.97 -8.59
N ALA A 12 -1.85 2.87 -9.76
CA ALA A 12 -1.48 3.69 -10.92
C ALA A 12 -1.60 5.19 -10.61
N GLU A 13 -2.68 5.60 -9.92
CA GLU A 13 -2.87 7.00 -9.54
C GLU A 13 -1.87 7.45 -8.46
N ILE A 14 -1.57 6.60 -7.48
CA ILE A 14 -0.54 6.88 -6.47
C ILE A 14 0.82 7.12 -7.14
N PHE A 15 1.23 6.24 -8.04
CA PHE A 15 2.51 6.39 -8.76
C PHE A 15 2.51 7.61 -9.68
N ARG A 16 1.41 7.87 -10.38
CA ARG A 16 1.26 9.06 -11.23
C ARG A 16 1.41 10.33 -10.41
N SER A 17 0.69 10.44 -9.31
CA SER A 17 0.78 11.55 -8.37
C SER A 17 2.20 11.73 -7.83
N GLY A 18 2.86 10.63 -7.45
CA GLY A 18 4.25 10.64 -7.00
C GLY A 18 5.22 11.20 -8.03
N ILE A 19 5.09 10.81 -9.30
CA ILE A 19 5.93 11.34 -10.39
C ILE A 19 5.65 12.83 -10.61
N GLN A 20 4.37 13.23 -10.66
CA GLN A 20 3.96 14.60 -10.89
C GLN A 20 4.33 15.54 -9.74
N SER A 21 4.52 15.02 -8.54
CA SER A 21 4.93 15.79 -7.38
C SER A 21 6.39 16.27 -7.43
N ILE A 22 7.20 15.72 -8.34
CA ILE A 22 8.61 16.11 -8.47
C ILE A 22 8.68 17.50 -9.13
N PRO A 23 9.39 18.47 -8.50
CA PRO A 23 9.49 19.83 -9.04
C PRO A 23 10.06 19.86 -10.47
N VAL A 24 9.48 20.70 -11.31
CA VAL A 24 9.90 20.86 -12.72
C VAL A 24 11.39 21.22 -12.83
N GLY A 25 11.91 22.02 -11.91
CA GLY A 25 13.32 22.38 -11.86
C GLY A 25 14.28 21.19 -11.77
N GLN A 26 13.86 20.05 -11.18
CA GLN A 26 14.64 18.81 -11.16
C GLN A 26 14.77 18.22 -12.59
N HIS A 27 13.72 18.32 -13.36
CA HIS A 27 13.70 17.86 -14.76
C HIS A 27 14.57 18.74 -15.66
N GLU A 28 14.56 20.05 -15.41
CA GLU A 28 15.34 21.02 -16.15
C GLU A 28 16.83 20.93 -15.82
N ALA A 29 17.17 20.85 -14.54
CA ALA A 29 18.55 20.66 -14.09
C ALA A 29 19.17 19.36 -14.67
N ALA A 30 18.42 18.28 -14.67
CA ALA A 30 18.86 17.03 -15.28
C ALA A 30 19.11 17.15 -16.78
N LYS A 31 18.30 17.95 -17.48
CA LYS A 31 18.48 18.23 -18.92
C LYS A 31 19.75 19.04 -19.17
N ILE A 32 20.01 20.06 -18.35
CA ILE A 32 21.22 20.90 -18.46
C ILE A 32 22.48 20.04 -18.23
N LEU A 33 22.43 19.10 -17.26
CA LEU A 33 23.50 18.16 -16.97
C LEU A 33 23.69 17.04 -18.02
N GLY A 34 22.92 17.06 -19.11
CA GLY A 34 23.04 16.10 -20.20
C GLY A 34 22.50 14.70 -19.90
N TYR A 35 21.67 14.54 -18.85
CA TYR A 35 21.07 13.24 -18.56
C TYR A 35 20.12 12.78 -19.67
N SER A 36 20.24 11.54 -20.09
CA SER A 36 19.24 10.89 -20.94
C SER A 36 17.91 10.74 -20.19
N ARG A 37 16.81 10.52 -20.92
CA ARG A 37 15.46 10.32 -20.31
C ARG A 37 15.47 9.20 -19.26
N MET A 38 16.13 8.09 -19.58
CA MET A 38 16.22 6.93 -18.68
C MET A 38 17.08 7.23 -17.46
N GLN A 39 18.23 7.87 -17.64
CA GLN A 39 19.10 8.26 -16.52
C GLN A 39 18.39 9.23 -15.57
N LYS A 40 17.69 10.24 -16.13
CA LYS A 40 16.86 11.17 -15.35
C LYS A 40 15.81 10.41 -14.54
N PHE A 41 15.06 9.51 -15.19
CA PHE A 41 14.02 8.74 -14.54
C PHE A 41 14.58 7.88 -13.40
N LEU A 42 15.59 7.07 -13.66
CA LEU A 42 16.12 6.12 -12.67
C LEU A 42 16.93 6.76 -11.54
N ARG A 43 17.72 7.81 -11.84
CA ARG A 43 18.65 8.40 -10.86
C ARG A 43 18.09 9.58 -10.09
N ILE A 44 17.10 10.29 -10.64
CA ILE A 44 16.58 11.51 -10.04
C ILE A 44 15.11 11.35 -9.62
N ILE A 45 14.25 10.94 -10.56
CA ILE A 45 12.80 10.89 -10.32
C ILE A 45 12.43 9.71 -9.42
N THR A 46 12.84 8.51 -9.78
CA THR A 46 12.43 7.27 -9.08
C THR A 46 12.78 7.27 -7.59
N PRO A 47 14.00 7.63 -7.15
CA PRO A 47 14.32 7.65 -5.71
C PRO A 47 13.47 8.63 -4.91
N GLN A 48 13.16 9.79 -5.48
CA GLN A 48 12.32 10.80 -4.85
C GLN A 48 10.83 10.38 -4.86
N MET A 49 10.37 9.83 -5.98
CA MET A 49 9.00 9.31 -6.14
C MET A 49 8.71 8.20 -5.12
N ILE A 50 9.56 7.18 -5.03
CA ILE A 50 9.37 6.06 -4.09
C ILE A 50 9.13 6.58 -2.68
N LYS A 51 9.93 7.54 -2.23
CA LYS A 51 9.78 8.13 -0.90
C LYS A 51 8.42 8.81 -0.70
N ARG A 52 7.93 9.51 -1.72
CA ARG A 52 6.66 10.24 -1.66
C ARG A 52 5.43 9.32 -1.73
N VAL A 53 5.52 8.22 -2.48
CA VAL A 53 4.40 7.28 -2.64
C VAL A 53 4.32 6.26 -1.53
N LEU A 54 5.43 6.01 -0.80
CA LEU A 54 5.51 4.95 0.20
C LEU A 54 4.41 5.03 1.28
N PRO A 55 4.10 6.19 1.88
CA PRO A 55 3.01 6.30 2.86
C PRO A 55 1.64 5.95 2.26
N ALA A 56 1.38 6.38 1.02
CA ALA A 56 0.14 6.07 0.32
C ALA A 56 0.04 4.57 -0.01
N VAL A 57 1.13 3.97 -0.49
CA VAL A 57 1.22 2.51 -0.73
C VAL A 57 0.99 1.72 0.56
N THR A 58 1.54 2.19 1.68
CA THR A 58 1.32 1.58 3.01
C THR A 58 -0.15 1.58 3.37
N ASN A 59 -0.81 2.73 3.27
CA ASN A 59 -2.22 2.87 3.59
C ASN A 59 -3.09 1.97 2.71
N GLU A 60 -2.87 1.96 1.39
CA GLU A 60 -3.61 1.09 0.47
C GLU A 60 -3.36 -0.40 0.75
N SER A 61 -2.14 -0.77 1.12
CA SER A 61 -1.84 -2.17 1.48
C SER A 61 -2.60 -2.61 2.74
N ILE A 62 -2.72 -1.75 3.74
CA ILE A 62 -3.51 -2.01 4.96
C ILE A 62 -5.00 -2.08 4.61
N THR A 63 -5.50 -1.19 3.76
CA THR A 63 -6.89 -1.17 3.31
C THR A 63 -7.22 -2.43 2.52
N LEU A 64 -6.35 -2.86 1.61
CA LEU A 64 -6.53 -4.08 0.81
C LEU A 64 -6.78 -5.31 1.69
N VAL A 65 -6.03 -5.46 2.78
CA VAL A 65 -6.21 -6.59 3.72
C VAL A 65 -7.60 -6.58 4.35
N LYS A 66 -8.13 -5.40 4.68
CA LYS A 66 -9.49 -5.26 5.23
C LYS A 66 -10.56 -5.50 4.16
N ASP A 67 -10.32 -5.02 2.96
CA ASP A 67 -11.26 -5.13 1.84
C ASP A 67 -11.40 -6.56 1.31
N THR A 68 -10.47 -7.45 1.63
CA THR A 68 -10.63 -8.89 1.31
C THR A 68 -11.91 -9.47 1.93
N SER A 69 -12.38 -8.93 3.06
CA SER A 69 -13.63 -9.33 3.70
C SER A 69 -14.88 -9.04 2.84
N LEU A 70 -14.80 -8.11 1.86
CA LEU A 70 -15.87 -7.86 0.90
C LEU A 70 -16.09 -9.05 -0.06
N ALA A 71 -15.13 -9.97 -0.16
CA ALA A 71 -15.27 -11.19 -0.96
C ALA A 71 -16.38 -12.11 -0.43
N PHE A 72 -16.82 -11.93 0.82
CA PHE A 72 -17.99 -12.57 1.38
C PHE A 72 -19.24 -12.35 0.50
N ALA A 73 -19.41 -11.17 -0.10
CA ALA A 73 -20.56 -10.85 -0.94
C ALA A 73 -20.69 -11.77 -2.18
N ILE A 74 -19.60 -12.41 -2.60
CA ILE A 74 -19.57 -13.39 -3.69
C ILE A 74 -19.35 -14.82 -3.18
N SER A 75 -19.66 -15.07 -1.90
CA SER A 75 -19.53 -16.37 -1.23
C SER A 75 -18.10 -16.95 -1.27
N TYR A 76 -17.10 -16.09 -1.30
CA TYR A 76 -15.70 -16.52 -1.19
C TYR A 76 -15.34 -16.66 0.29
N ILE A 77 -14.92 -17.87 0.69
CA ILE A 77 -14.54 -18.16 2.07
C ILE A 77 -13.18 -17.52 2.37
N GLU A 78 -13.16 -16.64 3.37
CA GLU A 78 -11.97 -15.96 3.87
C GLU A 78 -12.04 -15.90 5.40
N LEU A 79 -11.04 -15.30 6.06
CA LEU A 79 -10.94 -15.30 7.52
C LEU A 79 -12.21 -14.80 8.22
N PHE A 80 -12.84 -13.73 7.72
CA PHE A 80 -14.03 -13.18 8.34
C PHE A 80 -15.25 -14.10 8.15
N THR A 81 -15.37 -14.73 6.99
CA THR A 81 -16.43 -15.72 6.69
C THR A 81 -16.30 -16.94 7.60
N GLU A 82 -15.10 -17.50 7.76
CA GLU A 82 -14.82 -18.59 8.69
C GLU A 82 -15.16 -18.19 10.13
N THR A 83 -14.79 -16.97 10.52
CA THR A 83 -15.11 -16.42 11.84
C THR A 83 -16.62 -16.39 12.09
N GLN A 84 -17.42 -15.96 11.09
CA GLN A 84 -18.88 -15.96 11.18
C GLN A 84 -19.44 -17.38 11.33
N MET A 85 -18.94 -18.32 10.54
CA MET A 85 -19.39 -19.71 10.60
C MET A 85 -19.12 -20.36 11.97
N ILE A 86 -17.92 -20.16 12.52
CA ILE A 86 -17.55 -20.67 13.83
C ILE A 86 -18.38 -19.99 14.92
N ALA A 87 -18.53 -18.67 14.87
CA ALA A 87 -19.31 -17.91 15.84
C ALA A 87 -20.77 -18.35 15.87
N ALA A 88 -21.35 -18.64 14.72
CA ALA A 88 -22.72 -19.14 14.59
C ALA A 88 -22.84 -20.58 15.14
N ALA A 89 -21.87 -21.45 14.84
CA ALA A 89 -21.86 -22.84 15.31
C ALA A 89 -21.69 -22.94 16.84
N GLU A 90 -20.83 -22.10 17.41
CA GLU A 90 -20.56 -22.10 18.86
C GLU A 90 -21.50 -21.18 19.65
N THR A 91 -22.36 -20.43 18.96
CA THR A 91 -23.22 -19.39 19.57
C THR A 91 -22.40 -18.45 20.49
N SER A 92 -21.20 -18.07 20.04
CA SER A 92 -20.21 -17.32 20.80
C SER A 92 -19.65 -16.15 20.02
N MET A 93 -19.33 -15.06 20.72
CA MET A 93 -18.63 -13.89 20.14
C MET A 93 -17.10 -14.03 20.19
N LEU A 94 -16.56 -15.06 20.82
CA LEU A 94 -15.11 -15.29 20.95
C LEU A 94 -14.37 -15.35 19.61
N PRO A 95 -14.89 -16.01 18.56
CA PRO A 95 -14.22 -16.02 17.25
C PRO A 95 -14.03 -14.63 16.64
N TYR A 96 -14.98 -13.70 16.83
CA TYR A 96 -14.83 -12.32 16.36
C TYR A 96 -13.72 -11.58 17.10
N LEU A 97 -13.56 -11.81 18.41
CA LEU A 97 -12.47 -11.22 19.16
C LEU A 97 -11.12 -11.75 18.67
N ALA A 98 -11.02 -13.05 18.41
CA ALA A 98 -9.81 -13.67 17.86
C ALA A 98 -9.46 -13.09 16.49
N ALA A 99 -10.44 -12.96 15.58
CA ALA A 99 -10.24 -12.35 14.27
C ALA A 99 -9.83 -10.87 14.37
N ALA A 100 -10.44 -10.11 15.29
CA ALA A 100 -10.09 -8.71 15.51
C ALA A 100 -8.63 -8.55 15.98
N ILE A 101 -8.18 -9.40 16.92
CA ILE A 101 -6.80 -9.43 17.39
C ILE A 101 -5.85 -9.78 16.25
N PHE A 102 -6.20 -10.76 15.42
CA PHE A 102 -5.40 -11.15 14.27
C PHE A 102 -5.24 -10.02 13.26
N TYR A 103 -6.34 -9.37 12.85
CA TYR A 103 -6.30 -8.24 11.94
C TYR A 103 -5.50 -7.07 12.53
N TYR A 104 -5.67 -6.80 13.82
CA TYR A 104 -4.93 -5.74 14.49
C TYR A 104 -3.42 -6.03 14.52
N ALA A 105 -3.03 -7.23 14.94
CA ALA A 105 -1.63 -7.65 14.96
C ALA A 105 -1.00 -7.62 13.57
N PHE A 106 -1.70 -8.13 12.55
CA PHE A 106 -1.23 -8.10 11.17
C PHE A 106 -1.01 -6.66 10.67
N ASN A 107 -1.98 -5.77 10.91
CA ASN A 107 -1.85 -4.37 10.53
C ASN A 107 -0.68 -3.66 11.24
N LEU A 108 -0.44 -3.98 12.53
CA LEU A 108 0.73 -3.45 13.25
C LEU A 108 2.05 -3.93 12.65
N ILE A 109 2.13 -5.19 12.26
CA ILE A 109 3.32 -5.75 11.60
C ILE A 109 3.58 -5.03 10.27
N VAL A 110 2.56 -4.90 9.41
CA VAL A 110 2.67 -4.22 8.11
C VAL A 110 3.08 -2.76 8.31
N ALA A 111 2.40 -2.03 9.20
CA ALA A 111 2.72 -0.64 9.50
C ALA A 111 4.14 -0.48 10.05
N GLY A 112 4.58 -1.38 10.93
CA GLY A 112 5.94 -1.39 11.47
C GLY A 112 7.00 -1.61 10.40
N LEU A 113 6.82 -2.61 9.54
CA LEU A 113 7.73 -2.89 8.42
C LEU A 113 7.82 -1.70 7.46
N MET A 114 6.69 -1.09 7.11
CA MET A 114 6.65 0.07 6.23
C MET A 114 7.29 1.30 6.88
N SER A 115 7.09 1.53 8.18
CA SER A 115 7.77 2.60 8.93
C SER A 115 9.29 2.43 8.96
N LEU A 116 9.77 1.18 9.06
CA LEU A 116 11.20 0.89 8.96
C LEU A 116 11.74 1.20 7.54
N LEU A 117 11.00 0.86 6.50
CA LEU A 117 11.34 1.20 5.12
C LEU A 117 11.38 2.70 4.90
N GLU A 118 10.38 3.44 5.41
CA GLU A 118 10.35 4.90 5.36
C GLU A 118 11.58 5.52 6.03
N LYS A 119 11.93 5.07 7.23
CA LYS A 119 13.14 5.54 7.95
C LYS A 119 14.42 5.28 7.17
N LYS A 120 14.54 4.10 6.55
CA LYS A 120 15.71 3.74 5.73
C LYS A 120 15.81 4.58 4.46
N LEU A 121 14.67 4.93 3.86
CA LEU A 121 14.60 5.76 2.66
C LEU A 121 14.67 7.27 2.96
N ASN A 122 14.62 7.68 4.23
CA ASN A 122 14.64 9.09 4.65
C ASN A 122 16.02 9.76 4.53
N TYR A 123 16.94 9.16 3.78
CA TYR A 123 18.27 9.68 3.51
C TYR A 123 18.24 11.01 2.71
N TYR A 124 17.24 11.20 1.85
CA TYR A 124 17.04 12.47 1.13
C TYR A 124 16.05 13.35 1.90
N LYS A 125 16.53 14.43 2.53
CA LYS A 125 15.67 15.53 3.00
C LYS A 125 15.10 16.24 1.76
N ILE A 126 13.81 16.18 1.56
CA ILE A 126 13.08 16.93 0.54
C ILE A 126 12.34 18.05 1.24
#